data_79ad59ab4fda6822d01c754f618fa408
#
_entry.id   79ad59ab4fda6822d01c754f618fa408
#
_cell.length_a   1.000
_cell.length_b   1.000
_cell.length_c   1.000
_cell.angle_alpha   90.00
_cell.angle_beta   90.00
_cell.angle_gamma   90.00
#
_symmetry.space_group_name_H-M   'P 1'
#
loop_
_entity.id
_entity.type
_entity.pdbx_description
1 polymer ?
#
loop_
_entity_poly.entity_id
_entity_poly.type
_entity_poly.pdbx_seq_one_letter_code
_entity_poly.pdbx_strand_id
1 'polypeptide(L)'
;MADPKLQVALYWGAACGGCDVAVLDTDEFILTVAEVADIRFWPIAVDGKYADLEAMDDGELDLTLFNGAIRNSENQYVAELLRRKSKVMVAFGSCAHLGGIPGLANDASREEIFHRAYLDNPSLEEGNVTLPVTEKKVASCTLEIPRFYRRVHKLADVVAVDYFVPGCPPAPTQVKAVLLAVVQGALPPIGSVVGAGERTLCDECERRKEEKKVKRFQRPWQTIQDPDRCLLEQGIICAGSVTRSGCGVRCPDSGMPCRGCYGPAPNVHDQGAKMISAVASIVDSRDPDEIATIIGEIPDVMGFAYRFGLPASTLQQSVRSL
;
A
#
# COMPACT_ATOMS: atom_id res chain seq x y z
N MET A 1 -8.57 9.79 -39.04
CA MET A 1 -9.52 9.44 -37.95
C MET A 1 -8.70 9.46 -36.67
N ALA A 2 -9.18 10.09 -35.62
CA ALA A 2 -8.49 10.02 -34.32
C ALA A 2 -8.49 8.56 -33.86
N ASP A 3 -7.38 8.10 -33.29
CA ASP A 3 -7.33 6.77 -32.68
C ASP A 3 -8.40 6.65 -31.59
N PRO A 4 -9.02 5.48 -31.42
CA PRO A 4 -10.01 5.29 -30.37
C PRO A 4 -9.35 5.52 -29.00
N LYS A 5 -10.04 6.28 -28.13
CA LYS A 5 -9.57 6.53 -26.76
C LYS A 5 -9.54 5.25 -25.94
N LEU A 6 -8.55 5.14 -25.08
CA LEU A 6 -8.44 4.05 -24.09
C LEU A 6 -9.61 4.09 -23.12
N GLN A 7 -10.22 2.95 -22.85
CA GLN A 7 -11.29 2.83 -21.85
C GLN A 7 -10.67 2.50 -20.49
N VAL A 8 -10.79 3.40 -19.52
CA VAL A 8 -10.06 3.32 -18.25
C VAL A 8 -11.03 3.30 -17.08
N ALA A 9 -10.71 2.46 -16.08
CA ALA A 9 -11.39 2.45 -14.79
C ALA A 9 -10.41 2.67 -13.64
N LEU A 10 -10.88 3.35 -12.60
CA LEU A 10 -10.19 3.47 -11.31
C LEU A 10 -11.15 3.02 -10.20
N TYR A 11 -10.63 2.34 -9.21
CA TYR A 11 -11.41 1.91 -8.06
C TYR A 11 -10.63 2.05 -6.76
N TRP A 12 -11.35 2.43 -5.72
CA TRP A 12 -10.86 2.62 -4.36
C TRP A 12 -11.41 1.53 -3.44
N GLY A 13 -10.58 0.53 -3.12
CA GLY A 13 -10.86 -0.50 -2.13
C GLY A 13 -10.57 -0.03 -0.71
N ALA A 14 -10.05 -0.92 0.14
CA ALA A 14 -9.64 -0.54 1.50
C ALA A 14 -8.35 0.29 1.48
N ALA A 15 -8.50 1.61 1.44
CA ALA A 15 -7.41 2.59 1.40
C ALA A 15 -7.84 3.95 1.95
N CYS A 16 -6.92 4.91 1.97
CA CYS A 16 -7.18 6.28 2.42
C CYS A 16 -7.60 7.25 1.29
N GLY A 17 -7.62 6.78 0.01
CA GLY A 17 -7.87 7.64 -1.15
C GLY A 17 -6.65 8.40 -1.69
N GLY A 18 -5.49 8.33 -1.02
CA GLY A 18 -4.29 9.06 -1.45
C GLY A 18 -3.78 8.67 -2.84
N CYS A 19 -4.05 7.45 -3.30
CA CYS A 19 -3.70 7.02 -4.65
C CYS A 19 -4.54 7.74 -5.73
N ASP A 20 -5.83 7.98 -5.45
CA ASP A 20 -6.71 8.76 -6.33
C ASP A 20 -6.25 10.21 -6.40
N VAL A 21 -5.93 10.80 -5.23
CA VAL A 21 -5.36 12.16 -5.17
C VAL A 21 -4.06 12.23 -5.98
N ALA A 22 -3.18 11.23 -5.90
CA ALA A 22 -1.91 11.22 -6.66
C ALA A 22 -2.10 11.21 -8.18
N VAL A 23 -3.22 10.70 -8.68
CA VAL A 23 -3.59 10.82 -10.11
C VAL A 23 -3.93 12.28 -10.44
N LEU A 24 -4.67 12.96 -9.56
CA LEU A 24 -5.02 14.38 -9.74
C LEU A 24 -3.80 15.29 -9.54
N ASP A 25 -2.86 14.95 -8.66
CA ASP A 25 -1.59 15.65 -8.44
C ASP A 25 -0.63 15.58 -9.64
N THR A 26 -1.04 14.94 -10.73
CA THR A 26 -0.32 15.03 -12.00
C THR A 26 -0.54 16.37 -12.69
N ASP A 27 -1.28 17.27 -12.08
CA ASP A 27 -1.56 18.64 -12.52
C ASP A 27 -2.13 18.66 -13.96
N GLU A 28 -1.62 19.55 -14.81
CA GLU A 28 -2.06 19.73 -16.20
C GLU A 28 -1.98 18.44 -17.04
N PHE A 29 -1.19 17.45 -16.63
CA PHE A 29 -1.10 16.16 -17.34
C PHE A 29 -2.43 15.41 -17.38
N ILE A 30 -3.36 15.68 -16.45
CA ILE A 30 -4.69 15.08 -16.48
C ILE A 30 -5.47 15.46 -17.76
N LEU A 31 -5.21 16.64 -18.34
CA LEU A 31 -5.80 17.06 -19.60
C LEU A 31 -5.31 16.17 -20.75
N THR A 32 -4.02 15.86 -20.77
CA THR A 32 -3.44 14.92 -21.75
C THR A 32 -4.09 13.54 -21.62
N VAL A 33 -4.33 13.08 -20.39
CA VAL A 33 -5.04 11.80 -20.15
C VAL A 33 -6.46 11.87 -20.73
N ALA A 34 -7.18 12.97 -20.51
CA ALA A 34 -8.55 13.15 -21.01
C ALA A 34 -8.63 13.22 -22.55
N GLU A 35 -7.53 13.61 -23.24
CA GLU A 35 -7.45 13.58 -24.70
C GLU A 35 -7.36 12.15 -25.24
N VAL A 36 -6.66 11.25 -24.55
CA VAL A 36 -6.32 9.89 -25.03
C VAL A 36 -7.11 8.77 -24.34
N ALA A 37 -7.85 9.07 -23.26
CA ALA A 37 -8.61 8.10 -22.49
C ALA A 37 -10.01 8.62 -22.11
N ASP A 38 -10.97 7.70 -22.06
CA ASP A 38 -12.29 7.91 -21.47
C ASP A 38 -12.36 7.19 -20.14
N ILE A 39 -12.61 7.93 -19.06
CA ILE A 39 -12.76 7.36 -17.72
C ILE A 39 -14.19 6.85 -17.59
N ARG A 40 -14.34 5.52 -17.66
CA ARG A 40 -15.63 4.82 -17.65
C ARG A 40 -16.15 4.57 -16.24
N PHE A 41 -15.27 4.45 -15.28
CA PHE A 41 -15.60 4.16 -13.89
C PHE A 41 -14.54 4.71 -12.95
N TRP A 42 -14.92 5.65 -12.09
CA TRP A 42 -14.12 6.19 -11.01
C TRP A 42 -15.04 6.82 -9.96
N PRO A 43 -15.56 6.05 -8.99
CA PRO A 43 -16.65 6.47 -8.09
C PRO A 43 -16.42 7.75 -7.31
N ILE A 44 -15.17 8.18 -7.12
CA ILE A 44 -14.88 9.44 -6.40
C ILE A 44 -14.74 10.66 -7.31
N ALA A 45 -14.66 10.47 -8.62
CA ALA A 45 -14.39 11.57 -9.56
C ALA A 45 -15.39 11.67 -10.71
N VAL A 46 -16.03 10.58 -11.10
CA VAL A 46 -17.04 10.55 -12.17
C VAL A 46 -18.28 9.81 -11.69
N ASP A 47 -19.43 10.15 -12.27
CA ASP A 47 -20.70 9.50 -11.96
C ASP A 47 -20.77 8.12 -12.68
N GLY A 48 -20.40 7.07 -11.97
CA GLY A 48 -20.40 5.67 -12.44
C GLY A 48 -21.00 4.76 -11.38
N LYS A 49 -21.85 3.83 -11.84
CA LYS A 49 -22.52 2.84 -10.97
C LYS A 49 -22.03 1.44 -11.26
N TYR A 50 -22.16 0.55 -10.28
CA TYR A 50 -21.80 -0.86 -10.47
C TYR A 50 -22.59 -1.50 -11.61
N ALA A 51 -23.88 -1.12 -11.78
CA ALA A 51 -24.71 -1.60 -12.88
C ALA A 51 -24.15 -1.23 -14.26
N ASP A 52 -23.52 -0.05 -14.39
CA ASP A 52 -22.90 0.36 -15.65
C ASP A 52 -21.67 -0.51 -15.94
N LEU A 53 -20.89 -0.82 -14.90
CA LEU A 53 -19.73 -1.70 -15.00
C LEU A 53 -20.15 -3.16 -15.30
N GLU A 54 -21.21 -3.65 -14.69
CA GLU A 54 -21.78 -4.99 -14.93
C GLU A 54 -22.24 -5.15 -16.38
N ALA A 55 -22.83 -4.10 -16.97
CA ALA A 55 -23.36 -4.09 -18.33
C ALA A 55 -22.28 -4.06 -19.41
N MET A 56 -21.03 -3.71 -19.09
CA MET A 56 -19.92 -3.74 -20.05
C MET A 56 -19.63 -5.15 -20.54
N ASP A 57 -19.06 -5.26 -21.73
CA ASP A 57 -18.53 -6.54 -22.23
C ASP A 57 -17.22 -6.93 -21.51
N ASP A 58 -16.92 -8.22 -21.44
CA ASP A 58 -15.65 -8.68 -20.86
C ASP A 58 -14.46 -8.22 -21.72
N GLY A 59 -13.49 -7.58 -21.07
CA GLY A 59 -12.33 -6.96 -21.75
C GLY A 59 -12.65 -5.64 -22.47
N GLU A 60 -13.77 -4.99 -22.21
CA GLU A 60 -14.11 -3.68 -22.78
C GLU A 60 -13.19 -2.57 -22.24
N LEU A 61 -12.79 -2.66 -20.97
CA LEU A 61 -11.82 -1.75 -20.39
C LEU A 61 -10.40 -2.10 -20.83
N ASP A 62 -9.66 -1.14 -21.32
CA ASP A 62 -8.25 -1.31 -21.68
C ASP A 62 -7.36 -1.37 -20.44
N LEU A 63 -7.68 -0.56 -19.42
CA LEU A 63 -6.89 -0.43 -18.20
C LEU A 63 -7.77 -0.25 -16.97
N THR A 64 -7.47 -0.98 -15.90
CA THR A 64 -7.96 -0.65 -14.57
C THR A 64 -6.80 -0.36 -13.61
N LEU A 65 -6.86 0.80 -12.95
CA LEU A 65 -6.02 1.15 -11.81
C LEU A 65 -6.80 0.84 -10.53
N PHE A 66 -6.54 -0.30 -9.93
CA PHE A 66 -7.17 -0.70 -8.67
C PHE A 66 -6.31 -0.27 -7.50
N ASN A 67 -6.76 0.66 -6.69
CA ASN A 67 -6.09 1.02 -5.44
C ASN A 67 -6.85 0.51 -4.22
N GLY A 68 -6.11 0.30 -3.13
CA GLY A 68 -6.66 -0.27 -1.91
C GLY A 68 -6.50 -1.79 -1.81
N ALA A 69 -6.58 -2.27 -0.59
CA ALA A 69 -6.57 -3.68 -0.26
C ALA A 69 -7.99 -4.27 -0.29
N ILE A 70 -8.11 -5.58 -0.19
CA ILE A 70 -9.40 -6.28 -0.09
C ILE A 70 -9.68 -6.55 1.39
N ARG A 71 -10.72 -5.93 1.93
CA ARG A 71 -11.10 -6.03 3.33
C ARG A 71 -12.51 -6.59 3.56
N ASN A 72 -13.37 -6.48 2.57
CA ASN A 72 -14.76 -6.91 2.65
C ASN A 72 -15.24 -7.55 1.34
N SER A 73 -16.46 -8.11 1.37
CA SER A 73 -17.04 -8.80 0.24
C SER A 73 -17.33 -7.88 -0.97
N GLU A 74 -17.55 -6.59 -0.76
CA GLU A 74 -17.73 -5.63 -1.85
C GLU A 74 -16.40 -5.36 -2.56
N ASN A 75 -15.32 -5.12 -1.83
CA ASN A 75 -14.00 -4.95 -2.44
C ASN A 75 -13.63 -6.15 -3.31
N GLN A 76 -13.92 -7.36 -2.83
CA GLN A 76 -13.67 -8.59 -3.59
C GLN A 76 -14.55 -8.64 -4.85
N TYR A 77 -15.85 -8.43 -4.71
CA TYR A 77 -16.80 -8.44 -5.83
C TYR A 77 -16.38 -7.47 -6.94
N VAL A 78 -16.04 -6.23 -6.57
CA VAL A 78 -15.62 -5.22 -7.55
C VAL A 78 -14.26 -5.56 -8.16
N ALA A 79 -13.33 -6.13 -7.40
CA ALA A 79 -12.05 -6.60 -7.93
C ALA A 79 -12.24 -7.70 -8.98
N GLU A 80 -13.08 -8.69 -8.70
CA GLU A 80 -13.42 -9.78 -9.63
C GLU A 80 -14.16 -9.26 -10.87
N LEU A 81 -15.08 -8.32 -10.69
CA LEU A 81 -15.82 -7.68 -11.79
C LEU A 81 -14.88 -6.89 -12.70
N LEU A 82 -14.09 -5.97 -12.14
CA LEU A 82 -13.11 -5.18 -12.88
C LEU A 82 -12.08 -6.07 -13.59
N ARG A 83 -11.62 -7.18 -12.96
CA ARG A 83 -10.70 -8.11 -13.63
C ARG A 83 -11.31 -8.72 -14.89
N ARG A 84 -12.56 -9.12 -14.87
CA ARG A 84 -13.23 -9.65 -16.07
C ARG A 84 -13.40 -8.59 -17.15
N LYS A 85 -13.76 -7.37 -16.76
CA LYS A 85 -14.01 -6.26 -17.68
C LYS A 85 -12.74 -5.65 -18.27
N SER A 86 -11.55 -5.93 -17.72
CA SER A 86 -10.32 -5.27 -18.09
C SER A 86 -9.34 -6.16 -18.83
N LYS A 87 -8.69 -5.61 -19.86
CA LYS A 87 -7.54 -6.24 -20.53
C LYS A 87 -6.32 -6.21 -19.61
N VAL A 88 -6.07 -5.06 -18.97
CA VAL A 88 -4.93 -4.84 -18.07
C VAL A 88 -5.43 -4.43 -16.69
N MET A 89 -5.01 -5.16 -15.65
CA MET A 89 -5.27 -4.86 -14.25
C MET A 89 -3.97 -4.46 -13.54
N VAL A 90 -3.97 -3.28 -12.95
CA VAL A 90 -2.82 -2.72 -12.21
C VAL A 90 -3.14 -2.62 -10.73
N ALA A 91 -2.32 -3.24 -9.88
CA ALA A 91 -2.33 -2.98 -8.44
C ALA A 91 -1.64 -1.64 -8.18
N PHE A 92 -2.45 -0.59 -7.98
CA PHE A 92 -2.00 0.78 -7.89
C PHE A 92 -1.86 1.23 -6.44
N GLY A 93 -0.62 1.50 -6.03
CA GLY A 93 -0.26 1.85 -4.65
C GLY A 93 0.00 0.65 -3.75
N SER A 94 0.64 0.89 -2.61
CA SER A 94 1.09 -0.15 -1.67
C SER A 94 -0.05 -0.99 -1.09
N CYS A 95 -1.26 -0.42 -0.97
CA CYS A 95 -2.41 -1.15 -0.41
C CYS A 95 -2.86 -2.28 -1.35
N ALA A 96 -2.99 -2.02 -2.65
CA ALA A 96 -3.31 -3.04 -3.64
C ALA A 96 -2.15 -4.03 -3.84
N HIS A 97 -0.91 -3.52 -3.87
CA HIS A 97 0.27 -4.33 -4.15
C HIS A 97 0.66 -5.26 -2.99
N LEU A 98 0.66 -4.76 -1.74
CA LEU A 98 1.25 -5.44 -0.58
C LEU A 98 0.28 -5.63 0.59
N GLY A 99 -0.93 -5.05 0.51
CA GLY A 99 -1.89 -4.92 1.60
C GLY A 99 -1.83 -3.58 2.32
N GLY A 100 -0.70 -2.87 2.23
CA GLY A 100 -0.52 -1.53 2.74
C GLY A 100 -0.75 -1.35 4.24
N ILE A 101 -1.01 -0.12 4.66
CA ILE A 101 -1.34 0.20 6.06
C ILE A 101 -2.60 -0.52 6.55
N PRO A 102 -3.69 -0.68 5.74
CA PRO A 102 -4.82 -1.51 6.15
C PRO A 102 -4.42 -2.93 6.56
N GLY A 103 -3.36 -3.46 5.95
CA GLY A 103 -2.83 -4.78 6.24
C GLY A 103 -2.28 -4.97 7.64
N LEU A 104 -1.90 -3.90 8.36
CA LEU A 104 -1.51 -3.99 9.77
C LEU A 104 -2.64 -4.51 10.66
N ALA A 105 -3.89 -4.37 10.24
CA ALA A 105 -5.03 -4.96 10.94
C ALA A 105 -4.97 -6.50 11.03
N ASN A 106 -4.09 -7.16 10.27
CA ASN A 106 -3.87 -8.60 10.38
C ASN A 106 -3.08 -9.02 11.62
N ASP A 107 -2.54 -8.07 12.38
CA ASP A 107 -1.94 -8.29 13.69
C ASP A 107 -2.98 -8.49 14.81
N ALA A 108 -4.25 -8.20 14.53
CA ALA A 108 -5.38 -8.38 15.43
C ALA A 108 -6.48 -9.25 14.81
N SER A 109 -7.27 -9.90 15.65
CA SER A 109 -8.48 -10.59 15.22
C SER A 109 -9.57 -9.59 14.81
N ARG A 110 -10.54 -10.03 13.99
CA ARG A 110 -11.70 -9.20 13.64
C ARG A 110 -12.50 -8.80 14.89
N GLU A 111 -12.60 -9.69 15.86
CA GLU A 111 -13.30 -9.51 17.11
C GLU A 111 -12.65 -8.42 17.97
N GLU A 112 -11.32 -8.40 18.07
CA GLU A 112 -10.55 -7.34 18.74
C GLU A 112 -10.71 -5.99 18.04
N ILE A 113 -10.69 -5.98 16.70
CA ILE A 113 -10.91 -4.76 15.89
C ILE A 113 -12.31 -4.20 16.17
N PHE A 114 -13.35 -5.06 16.17
CA PHE A 114 -14.71 -4.63 16.44
C PHE A 114 -14.88 -4.19 17.89
N HIS A 115 -14.27 -4.89 18.84
CA HIS A 115 -14.26 -4.47 20.23
C HIS A 115 -13.69 -3.06 20.38
N ARG A 116 -12.51 -2.82 19.80
CA ARG A 116 -11.87 -1.51 19.86
C ARG A 116 -12.66 -0.41 19.16
N ALA A 117 -13.30 -0.71 18.03
CA ALA A 117 -14.03 0.28 17.26
C ALA A 117 -15.41 0.62 17.84
N TYR A 118 -16.11 -0.35 18.41
CA TYR A 118 -17.52 -0.23 18.76
C TYR A 118 -17.83 -0.39 20.27
N LEU A 119 -16.89 -0.89 21.07
CA LEU A 119 -17.09 -1.12 22.50
C LEU A 119 -16.13 -0.30 23.37
N ASP A 120 -14.84 -0.32 23.03
CA ASP A 120 -13.77 0.32 23.80
C ASP A 120 -13.21 1.53 23.03
N ASN A 121 -14.07 2.48 22.72
CA ASN A 121 -13.69 3.71 22.03
C ASN A 121 -14.13 4.92 22.87
N PRO A 122 -13.21 5.85 23.23
CA PRO A 122 -13.53 7.00 24.07
C PRO A 122 -14.52 7.99 23.42
N SER A 123 -14.83 7.83 22.13
CA SER A 123 -15.83 8.67 21.42
C SER A 123 -17.25 8.08 21.46
N LEU A 124 -17.45 6.94 22.12
CA LEU A 124 -18.77 6.32 22.25
C LEU A 124 -19.41 6.73 23.57
N GLU A 125 -20.74 6.95 23.55
CA GLU A 125 -21.54 7.08 24.75
C GLU A 125 -21.69 5.72 25.45
N GLU A 126 -21.55 5.73 26.77
CA GLU A 126 -21.77 4.53 27.59
C GLU A 126 -23.18 3.97 27.39
N GLY A 127 -23.29 2.68 27.15
CA GLY A 127 -24.57 1.98 27.03
C GLY A 127 -25.22 2.00 25.65
N ASN A 128 -24.70 2.76 24.69
CA ASN A 128 -25.22 2.79 23.32
C ASN A 128 -24.29 2.03 22.35
N VAL A 129 -24.20 0.71 22.56
CA VAL A 129 -23.30 -0.13 21.80
C VAL A 129 -24.07 -1.03 20.84
N THR A 130 -23.77 -0.89 19.54
CA THR A 130 -24.31 -1.77 18.50
C THR A 130 -23.17 -2.26 17.60
N LEU A 131 -22.96 -3.58 17.58
CA LEU A 131 -22.04 -4.17 16.62
C LEU A 131 -22.68 -4.21 15.22
N PRO A 132 -21.92 -3.98 14.15
CA PRO A 132 -22.43 -4.09 12.79
C PRO A 132 -22.82 -5.55 12.50
N VAL A 133 -23.99 -5.73 11.89
CA VAL A 133 -24.49 -7.00 11.38
C VAL A 133 -24.63 -6.91 9.86
N THR A 134 -24.33 -8.00 9.16
CA THR A 134 -24.34 -8.01 7.68
C THR A 134 -25.74 -7.87 7.10
N GLU A 135 -26.77 -8.25 7.85
CA GLU A 135 -28.17 -8.18 7.41
C GLU A 135 -29.07 -7.75 8.58
N LYS A 136 -30.00 -6.83 8.32
CA LYS A 136 -31.01 -6.40 9.28
C LYS A 136 -32.35 -6.12 8.60
N LYS A 137 -33.41 -6.76 9.07
CA LYS A 137 -34.76 -6.42 8.65
C LYS A 137 -35.24 -5.15 9.34
N VAL A 138 -35.72 -4.20 8.54
CA VAL A 138 -36.29 -2.92 9.02
C VAL A 138 -37.58 -2.68 8.27
N ALA A 139 -38.72 -2.77 9.02
CA ALA A 139 -40.06 -2.61 8.44
C ALA A 139 -40.27 -3.56 7.23
N SER A 140 -40.39 -3.03 6.02
CA SER A 140 -40.67 -3.78 4.78
C SER A 140 -39.43 -4.11 3.96
N CYS A 141 -38.24 -3.74 4.40
CA CYS A 141 -37.01 -3.99 3.64
C CYS A 141 -35.94 -4.70 4.47
N THR A 142 -35.01 -5.35 3.80
CA THR A 142 -33.79 -5.88 4.39
C THR A 142 -32.65 -4.94 4.02
N LEU A 143 -31.92 -4.48 5.01
CA LEU A 143 -30.68 -3.71 4.83
C LEU A 143 -29.51 -4.65 4.90
N GLU A 144 -28.58 -4.52 3.97
CA GLU A 144 -27.37 -5.32 3.90
C GLU A 144 -26.14 -4.40 3.89
N ILE A 145 -25.05 -4.86 4.52
CA ILE A 145 -23.74 -4.24 4.41
C ILE A 145 -22.71 -5.30 4.00
N PRO A 146 -21.61 -4.91 3.37
CA PRO A 146 -20.55 -5.85 2.99
C PRO A 146 -20.01 -6.62 4.20
N ARG A 147 -19.82 -7.93 4.01
CA ARG A 147 -19.23 -8.79 5.04
C ARG A 147 -17.76 -8.40 5.25
N PHE A 148 -17.43 -7.99 6.47
CA PHE A 148 -16.08 -7.65 6.86
C PHE A 148 -15.25 -8.93 7.05
N TYR A 149 -14.12 -9.04 6.34
CA TYR A 149 -13.27 -10.22 6.37
C TYR A 149 -12.43 -10.30 7.65
N ARG A 150 -12.01 -11.50 8.01
CA ARG A 150 -11.09 -11.70 9.12
C ARG A 150 -9.71 -11.10 8.85
N ARG A 151 -9.31 -11.05 7.57
CA ARG A 151 -8.01 -10.56 7.13
C ARG A 151 -8.14 -9.56 6.00
N VAL A 152 -7.14 -8.72 5.91
CA VAL A 152 -6.86 -7.89 4.72
C VAL A 152 -6.04 -8.71 3.74
N HIS A 153 -6.42 -8.68 2.48
CA HIS A 153 -5.72 -9.32 1.38
C HIS A 153 -5.15 -8.25 0.44
N LYS A 154 -4.01 -8.52 -0.18
CA LYS A 154 -3.56 -7.76 -1.33
C LYS A 154 -4.38 -8.15 -2.55
N LEU A 155 -4.42 -7.31 -3.59
CA LEU A 155 -5.24 -7.55 -4.78
C LEU A 155 -4.90 -8.90 -5.47
N ALA A 156 -3.61 -9.21 -5.58
CA ALA A 156 -3.13 -10.44 -6.21
C ALA A 156 -3.46 -11.74 -5.45
N ASP A 157 -4.00 -11.67 -4.23
CA ASP A 157 -4.51 -12.86 -3.53
C ASP A 157 -5.93 -13.23 -4.01
N VAL A 158 -6.63 -12.29 -4.68
CA VAL A 158 -8.03 -12.44 -5.08
C VAL A 158 -8.19 -12.55 -6.60
N VAL A 159 -7.46 -11.72 -7.37
CA VAL A 159 -7.52 -11.70 -8.83
C VAL A 159 -6.14 -11.69 -9.46
N ALA A 160 -6.05 -12.10 -10.72
CA ALA A 160 -4.82 -11.96 -11.50
C ALA A 160 -4.51 -10.48 -11.74
N VAL A 161 -3.28 -10.08 -11.44
CA VAL A 161 -2.77 -8.72 -11.60
C VAL A 161 -1.65 -8.72 -12.62
N ASP A 162 -1.73 -7.81 -13.60
CA ASP A 162 -0.76 -7.75 -14.68
C ASP A 162 0.47 -6.91 -14.28
N TYR A 163 0.26 -5.79 -13.57
CA TYR A 163 1.35 -4.90 -13.15
C TYR A 163 1.15 -4.36 -11.74
N PHE A 164 2.25 -3.98 -11.10
CA PHE A 164 2.28 -3.42 -9.76
C PHE A 164 2.93 -2.04 -9.77
N VAL A 165 2.24 -1.03 -9.27
CA VAL A 165 2.76 0.34 -9.12
C VAL A 165 2.88 0.65 -7.63
N PRO A 166 4.08 0.65 -7.06
CA PRO A 166 4.26 0.84 -5.63
C PRO A 166 4.17 2.32 -5.23
N GLY A 167 3.99 2.56 -3.94
CA GLY A 167 3.95 3.90 -3.32
C GLY A 167 2.78 4.07 -2.37
N CYS A 168 2.91 5.01 -1.42
CA CYS A 168 1.83 5.34 -0.50
C CYS A 168 1.74 6.87 -0.32
N PRO A 169 1.16 7.53 -1.33
CA PRO A 169 0.79 7.06 -2.67
C PRO A 169 2.00 6.94 -3.64
N PRO A 170 1.80 6.43 -4.86
CA PRO A 170 2.77 6.56 -5.94
C PRO A 170 3.10 8.04 -6.19
N ALA A 171 4.34 8.33 -6.58
CA ALA A 171 4.72 9.71 -6.88
C ALA A 171 4.03 10.20 -8.18
N PRO A 172 3.59 11.47 -8.29
CA PRO A 172 2.97 11.98 -9.51
C PRO A 172 3.82 11.77 -10.77
N THR A 173 5.14 11.90 -10.67
CA THR A 173 6.08 11.60 -11.76
C THR A 173 6.04 10.13 -12.19
N GLN A 174 5.88 9.20 -11.23
CA GLN A 174 5.71 7.78 -11.49
C GLN A 174 4.35 7.51 -12.14
N VAL A 175 3.29 8.15 -11.65
CA VAL A 175 1.94 8.04 -12.26
C VAL A 175 1.98 8.46 -13.72
N LYS A 176 2.58 9.63 -14.01
CA LYS A 176 2.79 10.12 -15.39
C LYS A 176 3.52 9.09 -16.26
N ALA A 177 4.64 8.55 -15.75
CA ALA A 177 5.44 7.57 -16.49
C ALA A 177 4.66 6.28 -16.79
N VAL A 178 3.88 5.78 -15.84
CA VAL A 178 3.05 4.58 -16.02
C VAL A 178 1.95 4.82 -17.05
N LEU A 179 1.22 5.94 -16.96
CA LEU A 179 0.17 6.27 -17.92
C LEU A 179 0.72 6.47 -19.34
N LEU A 180 1.87 7.13 -19.48
CA LEU A 180 2.54 7.27 -20.78
C LEU A 180 2.96 5.91 -21.33
N ALA A 181 3.49 4.99 -20.52
CA ALA A 181 3.87 3.65 -20.95
C ALA A 181 2.65 2.84 -21.44
N VAL A 182 1.48 3.01 -20.80
CA VAL A 182 0.22 2.40 -21.26
C VAL A 182 -0.19 2.96 -22.63
N VAL A 183 -0.22 4.29 -22.78
CA VAL A 183 -0.61 4.96 -24.03
C VAL A 183 0.30 4.56 -25.19
N GLN A 184 1.60 4.41 -24.92
CA GLN A 184 2.62 4.07 -25.92
C GLN A 184 2.72 2.56 -26.20
N GLY A 185 1.98 1.71 -25.47
CA GLY A 185 2.13 0.26 -25.54
C GLY A 185 3.51 -0.26 -25.12
N ALA A 186 4.24 0.52 -24.30
CA ALA A 186 5.62 0.27 -23.87
C ALA A 186 5.71 -0.33 -22.45
N LEU A 187 4.70 -1.12 -22.04
CA LEU A 187 4.71 -1.79 -20.75
C LEU A 187 5.77 -2.91 -20.73
N PRO A 188 6.44 -3.12 -19.58
CA PRO A 188 7.39 -4.21 -19.40
C PRO A 188 6.65 -5.57 -19.38
N PRO A 189 7.37 -6.70 -19.23
CA PRO A 189 6.72 -8.01 -19.10
C PRO A 189 5.70 -8.05 -17.95
N ILE A 190 4.61 -8.80 -18.15
CA ILE A 190 3.57 -9.02 -17.13
C ILE A 190 4.20 -9.53 -15.82
N GLY A 191 3.69 -9.04 -14.69
CA GLY A 191 4.21 -9.31 -13.36
C GLY A 191 5.25 -8.29 -12.87
N SER A 192 5.65 -7.34 -13.73
CA SER A 192 6.63 -6.32 -13.39
C SER A 192 6.11 -5.29 -12.37
N VAL A 193 7.04 -4.78 -11.57
CA VAL A 193 6.82 -3.58 -10.74
C VAL A 193 7.20 -2.36 -11.57
N VAL A 194 6.22 -1.55 -11.94
CA VAL A 194 6.37 -0.43 -12.87
C VAL A 194 6.63 0.87 -12.12
N GLY A 195 7.53 1.68 -12.65
CA GLY A 195 7.87 2.98 -12.06
C GLY A 195 8.70 2.89 -10.79
N ALA A 196 9.37 1.77 -10.56
CA ALA A 196 10.31 1.57 -9.46
C ALA A 196 11.62 0.95 -9.97
N GLY A 197 12.72 1.24 -9.27
CA GLY A 197 14.04 0.71 -9.64
C GLY A 197 14.27 -0.72 -9.14
N GLU A 198 15.37 -1.31 -9.59
CA GLU A 198 15.80 -2.66 -9.20
C GLU A 198 16.86 -2.68 -8.09
N ARG A 199 17.23 -1.52 -7.57
CA ARG A 199 18.17 -1.36 -6.46
C ARG A 199 17.43 -1.04 -5.17
N THR A 200 18.16 -0.93 -4.07
CA THR A 200 17.62 -0.42 -2.81
C THR A 200 17.53 1.10 -2.82
N LEU A 201 16.67 1.69 -1.99
CA LEU A 201 16.61 3.13 -1.83
C LEU A 201 17.95 3.70 -1.31
N CYS A 202 18.72 2.91 -0.55
CA CYS A 202 20.04 3.31 -0.09
C CYS A 202 21.04 3.57 -1.23
N ASP A 203 20.83 2.97 -2.40
CA ASP A 203 21.70 3.19 -3.57
C ASP A 203 21.41 4.52 -4.28
N GLU A 204 20.22 5.10 -4.05
CA GLU A 204 19.83 6.45 -4.52
C GLU A 204 20.05 7.53 -3.46
N CYS A 205 20.15 7.15 -2.18
CA CYS A 205 20.26 8.08 -1.05
C CYS A 205 21.67 8.65 -0.95
N GLU A 206 21.80 9.97 -1.02
CA GLU A 206 23.08 10.69 -0.98
C GLU A 206 23.65 10.85 0.44
N ARG A 207 22.88 10.53 1.50
CA ARG A 207 23.37 10.60 2.87
C ARG A 207 24.61 9.71 3.07
N ARG A 208 25.63 10.26 3.69
CA ARG A 208 26.89 9.55 4.00
C ARG A 208 26.62 8.35 4.87
N LYS A 209 27.20 7.23 4.51
CA LYS A 209 27.16 5.95 5.23
C LYS A 209 28.58 5.66 5.72
N GLU A 210 28.77 5.78 7.02
CA GLU A 210 30.08 5.68 7.66
C GLU A 210 30.20 4.38 8.47
N GLU A 211 29.65 4.36 9.67
CA GLU A 211 29.71 3.24 10.57
C GLU A 211 28.32 2.73 10.96
N LYS A 212 28.02 1.48 10.58
CA LYS A 212 26.73 0.85 10.85
C LYS A 212 26.70 0.25 12.26
N LYS A 213 26.77 1.13 13.27
CA LYS A 213 26.72 0.74 14.68
C LYS A 213 25.88 1.74 15.46
N VAL A 214 24.91 1.24 16.22
CA VAL A 214 24.02 2.04 17.07
C VAL A 214 23.99 1.51 18.48
N LYS A 215 24.04 2.44 19.44
CA LYS A 215 23.92 2.14 20.88
C LYS A 215 22.53 2.43 21.43
N ARG A 216 21.64 3.02 20.61
CA ARG A 216 20.25 3.31 20.96
C ARG A 216 19.41 3.54 19.72
N PHE A 217 18.09 3.28 19.84
CA PHE A 217 17.13 3.71 18.84
C PHE A 217 16.32 4.90 19.35
N GLN A 218 15.97 5.82 18.44
CA GLN A 218 15.25 7.04 18.77
C GLN A 218 14.33 7.48 17.63
N ARG A 219 13.34 8.28 17.96
CA ARG A 219 12.43 8.87 16.98
C ARG A 219 13.03 10.16 16.39
N PRO A 220 12.64 10.55 15.15
CA PRO A 220 13.17 11.77 14.51
C PRO A 220 13.05 13.04 15.36
N TRP A 221 12.04 13.14 16.21
CA TRP A 221 11.80 14.31 17.07
C TRP A 221 12.56 14.26 18.41
N GLN A 222 13.22 13.19 18.73
CA GLN A 222 13.99 13.02 19.97
C GLN A 222 15.46 13.45 19.83
N THR A 223 15.87 13.83 18.61
CA THR A 223 17.26 14.20 18.32
C THR A 223 17.33 15.28 17.25
N ILE A 224 18.41 16.06 17.31
CA ILE A 224 18.81 16.94 16.20
C ILE A 224 19.60 16.09 15.22
N GLN A 225 19.05 15.90 14.03
CA GLN A 225 19.64 15.07 13.00
C GLN A 225 20.79 15.79 12.29
N ASP A 226 21.87 15.07 12.00
CA ASP A 226 22.83 15.47 10.98
C ASP A 226 22.18 15.26 9.60
N PRO A 227 21.95 16.31 8.80
CA PRO A 227 21.27 16.22 7.52
C PRO A 227 22.03 15.40 6.48
N ASP A 228 23.35 15.30 6.60
CA ASP A 228 24.23 14.65 5.64
C ASP A 228 24.50 13.18 5.97
N ARG A 229 24.26 12.77 7.21
CA ARG A 229 24.55 11.42 7.68
C ARG A 229 23.37 10.49 7.55
N CYS A 230 23.63 9.19 7.30
CA CYS A 230 22.59 8.15 7.24
C CYS A 230 21.73 8.14 8.51
N LEU A 231 20.42 8.20 8.37
CA LEU A 231 19.47 8.22 9.50
C LEU A 231 19.58 6.96 10.37
N LEU A 232 19.78 5.79 9.75
CA LEU A 232 19.91 4.53 10.47
C LEU A 232 21.15 4.52 11.38
N GLU A 233 22.26 5.11 10.93
CA GLU A 233 23.48 5.26 11.73
C GLU A 233 23.36 6.27 12.86
N GLN A 234 22.33 7.09 12.84
CA GLN A 234 21.96 8.00 13.93
C GLN A 234 20.95 7.38 14.90
N GLY A 235 20.67 6.08 14.79
CA GLY A 235 19.67 5.37 15.60
C GLY A 235 18.23 5.61 15.16
N ILE A 236 17.99 6.27 14.03
CA ILE A 236 16.64 6.49 13.49
C ILE A 236 16.34 5.37 12.49
N ILE A 237 15.42 4.47 12.85
CA ILE A 237 15.08 3.29 12.03
C ILE A 237 14.61 3.71 10.65
N CYS A 238 15.36 3.33 9.61
CA CYS A 238 15.14 3.66 8.21
C CYS A 238 15.11 2.39 7.36
N ALA A 239 14.03 2.15 6.65
CA ALA A 239 13.81 0.96 5.81
C ALA A 239 14.47 1.05 4.42
N GLY A 240 15.32 2.04 4.16
CA GLY A 240 15.93 2.25 2.83
C GLY A 240 16.71 1.05 2.29
N SER A 241 17.40 0.31 3.16
CA SER A 241 18.21 -0.85 2.81
C SER A 241 17.42 -2.08 2.35
N VAL A 242 16.12 -2.10 2.61
CA VAL A 242 15.24 -3.23 2.28
C VAL A 242 14.10 -2.81 1.34
N THR A 243 14.05 -1.54 0.98
CA THR A 243 13.01 -0.96 0.14
C THR A 243 13.55 -0.70 -1.25
N ARG A 244 12.73 -0.97 -2.25
CA ARG A 244 13.00 -0.71 -3.66
C ARG A 244 13.21 0.78 -3.91
N SER A 245 14.12 1.12 -4.78
CA SER A 245 14.41 2.48 -5.28
C SER A 245 13.32 3.02 -6.23
N GLY A 246 13.48 4.25 -6.72
CA GLY A 246 12.62 4.87 -7.74
C GLY A 246 11.63 5.90 -7.21
N CYS A 247 11.56 6.14 -5.88
CA CYS A 247 10.71 7.20 -5.33
C CYS A 247 11.39 8.58 -5.30
N GLY A 248 12.65 8.69 -5.70
CA GLY A 248 13.43 9.93 -5.61
C GLY A 248 13.78 10.32 -4.17
N VAL A 249 14.00 9.37 -3.29
CA VAL A 249 14.50 9.52 -1.91
C VAL A 249 13.72 10.53 -1.04
N ARG A 250 12.47 10.83 -1.37
CA ARG A 250 11.64 11.92 -0.80
C ARG A 250 11.64 12.01 0.73
N CYS A 251 11.54 10.86 1.43
CA CYS A 251 11.50 10.86 2.90
C CYS A 251 12.86 11.22 3.50
N PRO A 252 13.99 10.57 3.14
CA PRO A 252 15.31 10.94 3.67
C PRO A 252 15.72 12.39 3.37
N ASP A 253 15.41 12.89 2.18
CA ASP A 253 15.71 14.28 1.78
C ASP A 253 14.93 15.30 2.60
N SER A 254 13.73 14.92 3.05
CA SER A 254 12.91 15.72 3.98
C SER A 254 13.24 15.47 5.47
N GLY A 255 14.36 14.83 5.79
CA GLY A 255 14.74 14.51 7.18
C GLY A 255 13.93 13.38 7.82
N MET A 256 13.13 12.64 7.07
CA MET A 256 12.32 11.54 7.58
C MET A 256 12.85 10.19 7.11
N PRO A 257 12.87 9.15 7.97
CA PRO A 257 13.33 7.83 7.55
C PRO A 257 12.40 7.20 6.52
N CYS A 258 12.97 6.43 5.59
CA CYS A 258 12.19 5.59 4.70
C CYS A 258 11.29 4.64 5.50
N ARG A 259 10.05 4.50 5.09
CA ARG A 259 9.03 3.67 5.75
C ARG A 259 8.69 2.38 5.01
N GLY A 260 9.26 2.15 3.81
CA GLY A 260 9.10 0.89 3.10
C GLY A 260 7.99 0.85 2.06
N CYS A 261 7.34 1.96 1.72
CA CYS A 261 6.14 1.98 0.89
C CYS A 261 6.31 1.51 -0.56
N TYR A 262 7.54 1.49 -1.10
CA TYR A 262 7.83 0.96 -2.43
C TYR A 262 8.01 -0.57 -2.44
N GLY A 263 7.83 -1.21 -1.27
CA GLY A 263 7.92 -2.66 -1.15
C GLY A 263 9.36 -3.19 -1.16
N PRO A 264 9.51 -4.53 -1.15
CA PRO A 264 10.80 -5.17 -1.05
C PRO A 264 11.69 -4.86 -2.26
N ALA A 265 12.98 -4.68 -2.01
CA ALA A 265 13.99 -4.65 -3.06
C ALA A 265 14.02 -5.99 -3.82
N PRO A 266 14.50 -6.04 -5.07
CA PRO A 266 14.67 -7.30 -5.78
C PRO A 266 15.43 -8.33 -4.93
N ASN A 267 15.03 -9.58 -4.99
CA ASN A 267 15.57 -10.70 -4.20
C ASN A 267 15.30 -10.64 -2.67
N VAL A 268 14.44 -9.76 -2.21
CA VAL A 268 13.93 -9.74 -0.83
C VAL A 268 12.53 -10.34 -0.81
N HIS A 269 12.39 -11.55 -0.27
CA HIS A 269 11.11 -12.26 -0.22
C HIS A 269 10.17 -11.73 0.87
N ASP A 270 10.74 -11.26 1.97
CA ASP A 270 10.00 -10.68 3.09
C ASP A 270 10.71 -9.41 3.56
N GLN A 271 10.07 -8.26 3.27
CA GLN A 271 10.63 -6.96 3.58
C GLN A 271 10.78 -6.74 5.09
N GLY A 272 9.81 -7.18 5.87
CA GLY A 272 9.82 -7.01 7.33
C GLY A 272 10.87 -7.87 8.01
N ALA A 273 10.97 -9.15 7.65
CA ALA A 273 12.01 -10.04 8.18
C ALA A 273 13.42 -9.52 7.84
N LYS A 274 13.62 -9.04 6.60
CA LYS A 274 14.88 -8.44 6.18
C LYS A 274 15.18 -7.14 6.94
N MET A 275 14.14 -6.34 7.25
CA MET A 275 14.27 -5.12 8.04
C MET A 275 14.68 -5.42 9.47
N ILE A 276 14.06 -6.39 10.13
CA ILE A 276 14.42 -6.83 11.48
C ILE A 276 15.88 -7.31 11.50
N SER A 277 16.28 -8.13 10.52
CA SER A 277 17.66 -8.59 10.37
C SER A 277 18.64 -7.43 10.19
N ALA A 278 18.29 -6.42 9.36
CA ALA A 278 19.15 -5.24 9.15
C ALA A 278 19.31 -4.42 10.44
N VAL A 279 18.20 -4.19 11.17
CA VAL A 279 18.23 -3.47 12.46
C VAL A 279 19.06 -4.23 13.51
N ALA A 280 18.86 -5.55 13.63
CA ALA A 280 19.64 -6.37 14.57
C ALA A 280 21.14 -6.35 14.27
N SER A 281 21.53 -6.31 12.99
CA SER A 281 22.93 -6.34 12.57
C SER A 281 23.74 -5.08 12.91
N ILE A 282 23.07 -3.98 13.26
CA ILE A 282 23.74 -2.71 13.55
C ILE A 282 23.81 -2.38 15.05
N VAL A 283 23.20 -3.19 15.92
CA VAL A 283 23.28 -3.01 17.37
C VAL A 283 24.73 -3.22 17.82
N ASP A 284 25.31 -2.19 18.44
CA ASP A 284 26.70 -2.19 18.88
C ASP A 284 26.84 -2.67 20.33
N SER A 285 26.48 -3.91 20.56
CA SER A 285 26.72 -4.62 21.83
C SER A 285 26.83 -6.12 21.63
N ARG A 286 27.51 -6.78 22.54
CA ARG A 286 27.54 -8.25 22.69
C ARG A 286 26.95 -8.69 24.02
N ASP A 287 26.61 -7.76 24.87
CA ASP A 287 25.99 -8.00 26.17
C ASP A 287 24.47 -8.20 25.98
N PRO A 288 23.90 -9.32 26.41
CA PRO A 288 22.46 -9.60 26.24
C PRO A 288 21.55 -8.55 26.89
N ASP A 289 21.93 -8.03 28.05
CA ASP A 289 21.11 -7.06 28.81
C ASP A 289 21.15 -5.68 28.14
N GLU A 290 22.31 -5.27 27.61
CA GLU A 290 22.41 -4.06 26.79
C GLU A 290 21.60 -4.22 25.49
N ILE A 291 21.69 -5.36 24.81
CA ILE A 291 20.92 -5.63 23.58
C ILE A 291 19.43 -5.54 23.89
N ALA A 292 18.98 -6.17 24.97
CA ALA A 292 17.57 -6.12 25.38
C ALA A 292 17.10 -4.67 25.64
N THR A 293 17.93 -3.87 26.28
CA THR A 293 17.66 -2.45 26.53
C THR A 293 17.54 -1.67 25.23
N ILE A 294 18.49 -1.82 24.31
CA ILE A 294 18.50 -1.13 23.00
C ILE A 294 17.27 -1.52 22.17
N ILE A 295 16.92 -2.81 22.13
CA ILE A 295 15.73 -3.31 21.39
C ILE A 295 14.45 -2.82 22.05
N GLY A 296 14.41 -2.72 23.37
CA GLY A 296 13.27 -2.21 24.14
C GLY A 296 12.90 -0.75 23.81
N GLU A 297 13.83 0.02 23.22
CA GLU A 297 13.55 1.37 22.72
C GLU A 297 12.72 1.39 21.42
N ILE A 298 12.48 0.23 20.81
CA ILE A 298 11.65 0.09 19.61
C ILE A 298 10.20 -0.22 20.04
N PRO A 299 9.30 0.77 20.07
CA PRO A 299 7.98 0.59 20.70
C PRO A 299 7.00 -0.23 19.88
N ASP A 300 7.23 -0.38 18.56
CA ASP A 300 6.28 -1.00 17.63
C ASP A 300 7.05 -1.69 16.50
N VAL A 301 7.42 -2.94 16.73
CA VAL A 301 8.18 -3.74 15.75
C VAL A 301 7.35 -4.03 14.50
N MET A 302 6.06 -4.34 14.67
CA MET A 302 5.16 -4.62 13.54
C MET A 302 4.95 -3.37 12.69
N GLY A 303 4.68 -2.23 13.30
CA GLY A 303 4.43 -0.99 12.60
C GLY A 303 5.67 -0.38 11.90
N PHE A 304 6.90 -0.77 12.26
CA PHE A 304 8.05 -0.36 11.46
C PHE A 304 8.49 -1.40 10.44
N ALA A 305 8.49 -2.69 10.77
CA ALA A 305 8.99 -3.74 9.90
C ALA A 305 7.98 -4.13 8.81
N TYR A 306 6.70 -4.21 9.17
CA TYR A 306 5.63 -4.70 8.31
C TYR A 306 4.58 -3.65 7.93
N ARG A 307 4.87 -2.37 8.09
CA ARG A 307 3.95 -1.25 7.85
C ARG A 307 3.13 -1.34 6.56
N PHE A 308 3.74 -1.78 5.48
CA PHE A 308 3.09 -1.85 4.16
C PHE A 308 2.92 -3.27 3.64
N GLY A 309 3.59 -4.26 4.24
CA GLY A 309 3.73 -5.57 3.64
C GLY A 309 3.29 -6.74 4.52
N LEU A 310 2.57 -6.54 5.62
CA LEU A 310 2.16 -7.65 6.49
C LEU A 310 1.35 -8.72 5.73
N PRO A 311 0.35 -8.38 4.89
CA PRO A 311 -0.36 -9.38 4.10
C PRO A 311 0.49 -10.10 3.06
N ALA A 312 1.56 -9.46 2.59
CA ALA A 312 2.48 -10.04 1.62
C ALA A 312 3.65 -10.81 2.27
N SER A 313 3.74 -10.81 3.59
CA SER A 313 4.85 -11.42 4.34
C SER A 313 4.73 -12.93 4.45
N THR A 314 5.84 -13.57 4.79
CA THR A 314 5.88 -15.01 5.09
C THR A 314 5.07 -15.36 6.34
N LEU A 315 4.85 -14.42 7.27
CA LEU A 315 4.00 -14.61 8.45
C LEU A 315 2.53 -14.88 8.08
N GLN A 316 2.06 -14.37 6.94
CA GLN A 316 0.70 -14.54 6.47
C GLN A 316 0.50 -15.74 5.54
N GLN A 317 1.57 -16.28 4.97
CA GLN A 317 1.49 -17.40 4.02
C GLN A 317 1.11 -18.72 4.69
N SER A 318 1.42 -18.91 5.97
CA SER A 318 1.12 -20.13 6.73
C SER A 318 -0.37 -20.28 7.11
N VAL A 319 -1.21 -19.29 6.87
CA VAL A 319 -2.62 -19.25 7.28
C VAL A 319 -3.54 -19.00 6.07
N ARG A 320 -3.27 -19.69 4.96
CA ARG A 320 -4.12 -19.67 3.76
C ARG A 320 -5.32 -20.63 3.84
N SER A 321 -5.94 -20.81 4.99
CA SER A 321 -7.30 -21.35 5.06
C SER A 321 -8.28 -20.19 5.21
N LEU A 322 -8.96 -19.90 4.15
CA LEU A 322 -10.13 -19.01 4.09
C LEU A 322 -11.22 -19.42 5.09
#